data_3016aedd36f0a106a945ae6e55d8b0b9
#
_entry.id   3016aedd36f0a106a945ae6e55d8b0b9
#
_cell.length_a   1.000
_cell.length_b   1.000
_cell.length_c   1.000
_cell.angle_alpha   90.00
_cell.angle_beta   90.00
_cell.angle_gamma   90.00
#
_symmetry.space_group_name_H-M   'P 1'
#
loop_
_entity.id
_entity.type
_entity.pdbx_description
1 polymer ?
#
loop_
_entity_poly.entity_id
_entity_poly.type
_entity_poly.pdbx_seq_one_letter_code
_entity_poly.pdbx_strand_id
1 'polypeptide(L)'
;MKKRVFPNSMTVLWGIVFTTAMHNLTLGICMGLMMGIAFGLFDSEEYDYRFDGTAGDANSFGDSLKSDKRDRVPPFIIRRLSGDERQAALDLAWVVFSEYESPDYSAEGTEEFRKCLHDEDYLHGLQYYGTFDGEKLIGEIAIRPDRKHICFFFVDGRYHRRGIGTGMFRRLLEDYSDETITLNSSPYGLPFYKAIGFAATEEEKTVNGIRFTPMEFEGR
;
A
#
# COMPACT_ATOMS: atom_id res chain seq x y z
N MET A 1 39.09 43.71 -29.98
CA MET A 1 37.97 43.24 -29.15
C MET A 1 37.83 41.72 -29.36
N LYS A 2 38.29 40.90 -28.43
CA LYS A 2 38.17 39.43 -28.50
C LYS A 2 36.90 39.01 -27.76
N LYS A 3 35.92 38.41 -28.46
CA LYS A 3 34.73 37.79 -27.86
C LYS A 3 35.17 36.50 -27.18
N ARG A 4 34.97 36.38 -25.84
CA ARG A 4 35.08 35.14 -25.11
C ARG A 4 33.83 34.29 -25.38
N VAL A 5 34.04 33.12 -25.96
CA VAL A 5 33.02 32.05 -26.07
C VAL A 5 33.14 31.21 -24.81
N PHE A 6 32.05 31.14 -24.02
CA PHE A 6 31.97 30.24 -22.88
C PHE A 6 31.61 28.85 -23.39
N PRO A 7 32.27 27.78 -22.93
CA PRO A 7 31.92 26.42 -23.32
C PRO A 7 30.64 25.96 -22.66
N ASN A 8 29.76 25.33 -23.44
CA ASN A 8 28.46 24.72 -23.05
C ASN A 8 28.59 23.50 -22.15
N SER A 9 29.21 23.65 -20.98
CA SER A 9 29.27 22.51 -20.01
C SER A 9 28.00 22.38 -19.15
N MET A 10 27.14 23.37 -19.11
CA MET A 10 25.88 23.33 -18.33
C MET A 10 24.77 22.57 -19.02
N THR A 11 24.70 22.52 -20.35
CA THR A 11 23.67 21.77 -21.08
C THR A 11 23.83 20.28 -21.02
N VAL A 12 25.07 19.78 -20.87
CA VAL A 12 25.34 18.34 -20.73
C VAL A 12 24.97 17.85 -19.33
N LEU A 13 25.18 18.68 -18.28
CA LEU A 13 24.84 18.33 -16.90
C LEU A 13 23.31 18.25 -16.69
N TRP A 14 22.55 19.15 -17.33
CA TRP A 14 21.08 19.12 -17.28
C TRP A 14 20.50 17.93 -18.08
N GLY A 15 21.12 17.54 -19.19
CA GLY A 15 20.69 16.38 -19.97
C GLY A 15 20.86 15.06 -19.20
N ILE A 16 21.95 14.91 -18.45
CA ILE A 16 22.21 13.69 -17.66
C ILE A 16 21.28 13.63 -16.44
N VAL A 17 21.04 14.75 -15.77
CA VAL A 17 20.10 14.83 -14.63
C VAL A 17 18.66 14.56 -15.11
N PHE A 18 18.28 15.05 -16.31
CA PHE A 18 16.94 14.83 -16.84
C PHE A 18 16.73 13.38 -17.31
N THR A 19 17.75 12.74 -17.88
CA THR A 19 17.67 11.33 -18.34
C THR A 19 17.63 10.37 -17.14
N THR A 20 18.37 10.67 -16.07
CA THR A 20 18.33 9.88 -14.83
C THR A 20 17.01 10.08 -14.09
N ALA A 21 16.44 11.31 -14.12
CA ALA A 21 15.12 11.58 -13.54
C ALA A 21 13.98 10.92 -14.33
N MET A 22 14.10 10.81 -15.66
CA MET A 22 13.10 10.11 -16.49
C MET A 22 13.16 8.60 -16.34
N HIS A 23 14.35 8.00 -16.10
CA HIS A 23 14.44 6.55 -15.80
C HIS A 23 13.87 6.21 -14.41
N ASN A 24 13.92 7.16 -13.46
CA ASN A 24 13.30 7.02 -12.16
C ASN A 24 11.82 7.43 -12.10
N LEU A 25 11.27 8.01 -13.17
CA LEU A 25 9.85 8.36 -13.26
C LEU A 25 8.98 7.10 -13.39
N THR A 26 9.53 6.03 -13.92
CA THR A 26 8.88 4.72 -14.03
C THR A 26 8.64 4.08 -12.65
N LEU A 27 9.60 4.25 -11.74
CA LEU A 27 9.47 3.91 -10.31
C LEU A 27 8.68 4.96 -9.51
N GLY A 28 8.58 6.18 -10.02
CA GLY A 28 8.00 7.34 -9.33
C GLY A 28 6.47 7.31 -9.17
N ILE A 29 5.75 6.37 -9.80
CA ILE A 29 4.31 6.20 -9.59
C ILE A 29 4.07 5.32 -8.35
N CYS A 30 4.98 4.45 -8.06
CA CYS A 30 5.12 3.86 -6.74
C CYS A 30 5.92 4.77 -5.79
N MET A 31 6.81 5.65 -6.30
CA MET A 31 7.65 6.59 -5.54
C MET A 31 7.10 8.01 -5.62
N GLY A 32 6.25 8.42 -4.68
CA GLY A 32 6.11 9.84 -4.38
C GLY A 32 7.40 10.35 -3.73
N LEU A 33 8.24 11.07 -4.49
CA LEU A 33 9.35 11.94 -4.10
C LEU A 33 10.07 11.68 -2.76
N MET A 34 11.36 11.32 -2.85
CA MET A 34 12.32 11.38 -1.75
C MET A 34 12.55 12.82 -1.26
N MET A 35 12.52 13.04 0.04
CA MET A 35 13.54 13.68 0.89
C MET A 35 13.04 13.81 2.33
N GLY A 36 13.88 13.38 3.29
CA GLY A 36 13.68 13.71 4.69
C GLY A 36 14.24 12.65 5.64
N ILE A 37 15.48 12.84 6.06
CA ILE A 37 16.25 12.06 7.03
C ILE A 37 15.67 12.27 8.44
N ALA A 38 15.66 11.21 9.23
CA ALA A 38 16.17 11.10 10.60
C ALA A 38 15.24 10.48 11.65
N PHE A 39 15.75 9.40 12.23
CA PHE A 39 15.71 8.94 13.64
C PHE A 39 14.41 8.96 14.43
N GLY A 40 14.01 7.78 14.86
CA GLY A 40 13.11 7.58 15.98
C GLY A 40 12.95 6.12 16.34
N LEU A 41 13.68 5.70 17.37
CA LEU A 41 13.48 4.46 18.11
C LEU A 41 12.06 4.44 18.68
N PHE A 42 11.25 3.45 18.34
CA PHE A 42 10.07 3.11 19.11
C PHE A 42 9.96 1.61 19.31
N ASP A 43 9.86 1.26 20.59
CA ASP A 43 9.54 -0.06 21.11
C ASP A 43 8.20 -0.53 20.57
N SER A 44 8.18 -1.71 19.96
CA SER A 44 6.96 -2.34 19.46
C SER A 44 6.29 -3.11 20.61
N GLU A 45 5.31 -2.50 21.27
CA GLU A 45 4.36 -3.30 22.04
C GLU A 45 3.43 -4.03 21.05
N GLU A 46 3.47 -5.36 21.13
CA GLU A 46 2.70 -6.27 20.29
C GLU A 46 1.25 -6.30 20.78
N TYR A 47 0.34 -5.56 20.09
CA TYR A 47 -1.09 -5.65 20.32
C TYR A 47 -1.72 -6.61 19.29
N ASP A 48 -2.16 -7.77 19.76
CA ASP A 48 -2.97 -8.71 19.00
C ASP A 48 -4.39 -8.19 18.85
N TYR A 49 -4.78 -7.80 17.63
CA TYR A 49 -6.17 -7.46 17.31
C TYR A 49 -6.89 -8.69 16.76
N ARG A 50 -8.02 -9.04 17.39
CA ARG A 50 -8.86 -10.18 17.01
C ARG A 50 -10.18 -9.70 16.42
N PHE A 51 -10.49 -10.12 15.19
CA PHE A 51 -11.69 -9.74 14.43
C PHE A 51 -12.65 -10.93 14.22
N ASP A 52 -13.97 -10.74 14.40
CA ASP A 52 -14.97 -11.81 14.38
C ASP A 52 -15.61 -12.13 13.02
N GLY A 53 -15.15 -11.52 11.95
CA GLY A 53 -15.55 -11.88 10.58
C GLY A 53 -16.97 -11.46 10.15
N THR A 54 -17.67 -10.59 10.90
CA THR A 54 -18.99 -10.11 10.46
C THR A 54 -18.89 -8.91 9.54
N ALA A 55 -19.38 -9.05 8.30
CA ALA A 55 -19.50 -7.95 7.35
C ALA A 55 -20.61 -7.00 7.80
N GLY A 56 -20.24 -5.79 8.23
CA GLY A 56 -21.19 -4.71 8.52
C GLY A 56 -21.42 -3.83 7.28
N ASP A 57 -22.64 -3.26 7.16
CA ASP A 57 -23.00 -2.33 6.09
C ASP A 57 -22.12 -1.08 6.10
N ALA A 58 -21.79 -0.56 4.89
CA ALA A 58 -20.91 0.58 4.69
C ALA A 58 -21.34 1.88 5.42
N ASN A 59 -22.63 2.04 5.68
CA ASN A 59 -23.17 3.21 6.41
C ASN A 59 -22.92 3.17 7.93
N SER A 60 -22.47 2.06 8.48
CA SER A 60 -22.20 1.88 9.91
C SER A 60 -20.71 1.93 10.27
N PHE A 61 -19.83 2.17 9.29
CA PHE A 61 -18.40 2.10 9.50
C PHE A 61 -17.90 3.04 10.62
N GLY A 62 -18.41 4.27 10.65
CA GLY A 62 -18.09 5.24 11.70
C GLY A 62 -18.62 4.88 13.09
N ASP A 63 -19.78 4.21 13.17
CA ASP A 63 -20.39 3.80 14.44
C ASP A 63 -19.90 2.41 14.89
N SER A 64 -19.52 1.53 13.94
CA SER A 64 -18.96 0.20 14.24
C SER A 64 -17.58 0.26 14.90
N LEU A 65 -16.84 1.37 14.76
CA LEU A 65 -15.59 1.57 15.50
C LEU A 65 -15.80 1.73 17.01
N LYS A 66 -17.05 2.01 17.47
CA LYS A 66 -17.38 2.28 18.88
C LYS A 66 -18.11 1.15 19.59
N SER A 67 -18.57 0.11 18.92
CA SER A 67 -19.37 -0.96 19.54
C SER A 67 -18.93 -2.36 19.07
N ASP A 68 -18.40 -3.14 19.87
CA ASP A 68 -18.85 -4.42 20.40
C ASP A 68 -17.73 -5.16 21.13
N LYS A 69 -17.73 -5.04 22.44
CA LYS A 69 -17.01 -5.95 23.32
C LYS A 69 -17.90 -7.17 23.57
N ARG A 70 -18.03 -8.06 22.62
CA ARG A 70 -18.55 -9.40 22.86
C ARG A 70 -17.45 -10.43 22.66
N ASP A 71 -17.21 -11.21 23.71
CA ASP A 71 -16.17 -12.23 23.88
C ASP A 71 -16.27 -13.41 22.87
N ARG A 72 -16.19 -13.12 21.57
CA ARG A 72 -15.88 -14.12 20.56
C ARG A 72 -14.43 -13.95 20.16
N VAL A 73 -13.60 -14.93 20.51
CA VAL A 73 -12.24 -15.02 19.98
C VAL A 73 -12.35 -15.06 18.46
N PRO A 74 -11.87 -14.04 17.74
CA PRO A 74 -11.92 -14.05 16.28
C PRO A 74 -11.08 -15.20 15.74
N PRO A 75 -11.47 -15.78 14.60
CA PRO A 75 -10.71 -16.85 13.99
C PRO A 75 -9.35 -16.41 13.44
N PHE A 76 -9.12 -15.10 13.32
CA PHE A 76 -7.93 -14.53 12.67
C PHE A 76 -7.19 -13.56 13.58
N ILE A 77 -5.87 -13.64 13.57
CA ILE A 77 -4.98 -12.71 14.28
C ILE A 77 -4.46 -11.67 13.29
N ILE A 78 -4.59 -10.38 13.62
CA ILE A 78 -4.05 -9.28 12.81
C ILE A 78 -2.99 -8.56 13.64
N ARG A 79 -1.74 -8.54 13.15
CA ARG A 79 -0.61 -7.91 13.83
C ARG A 79 0.40 -7.32 12.86
N ARG A 80 1.33 -6.53 13.35
CA ARG A 80 2.50 -6.12 12.58
C ARG A 80 3.36 -7.33 12.25
N LEU A 81 3.97 -7.32 11.07
CA LEU A 81 4.93 -8.32 10.64
C LEU A 81 6.35 -7.90 11.07
N SER A 82 7.14 -8.89 11.48
CA SER A 82 8.58 -8.75 11.66
C SER A 82 9.32 -8.74 10.32
N GLY A 83 10.58 -8.32 10.32
CA GLY A 83 11.36 -8.19 9.08
C GLY A 83 11.56 -9.53 8.34
N ASP A 84 11.64 -10.64 9.06
CA ASP A 84 11.74 -12.00 8.51
C ASP A 84 10.44 -12.52 7.89
N GLU A 85 9.29 -11.95 8.26
CA GLU A 85 7.98 -12.30 7.68
C GLU A 85 7.66 -11.50 6.40
N ARG A 86 8.44 -10.46 6.08
CA ARG A 86 8.21 -9.62 4.89
C ARG A 86 8.13 -10.42 3.61
N GLN A 87 9.01 -11.41 3.42
CA GLN A 87 9.00 -12.21 2.20
C GLN A 87 7.69 -12.96 2.00
N ALA A 88 7.12 -13.52 3.08
CA ALA A 88 5.83 -14.19 3.00
C ALA A 88 4.69 -13.24 2.58
N ALA A 89 4.74 -11.97 3.00
CA ALA A 89 3.80 -10.94 2.57
C ALA A 89 3.94 -10.62 1.07
N LEU A 90 5.16 -10.46 0.57
CA LEU A 90 5.43 -10.22 -0.85
C LEU A 90 5.02 -11.41 -1.74
N ASP A 91 5.25 -12.63 -1.28
CA ASP A 91 4.81 -13.85 -1.97
C ASP A 91 3.29 -13.93 -2.04
N LEU A 92 2.58 -13.59 -0.95
CA LEU A 92 1.12 -13.51 -0.92
C LEU A 92 0.61 -12.43 -1.89
N ALA A 93 1.23 -11.24 -1.88
CA ALA A 93 0.88 -10.16 -2.79
C ALA A 93 0.99 -10.59 -4.25
N TRP A 94 2.09 -11.27 -4.63
CA TRP A 94 2.26 -11.78 -5.99
C TRP A 94 1.18 -12.78 -6.39
N VAL A 95 0.87 -13.75 -5.52
CA VAL A 95 -0.16 -14.76 -5.80
C VAL A 95 -1.52 -14.11 -6.03
N VAL A 96 -1.95 -13.23 -5.12
CA VAL A 96 -3.26 -12.58 -5.19
C VAL A 96 -3.33 -11.61 -6.37
N PHE A 97 -2.29 -10.80 -6.60
CA PHE A 97 -2.21 -9.92 -7.76
C PHE A 97 -2.33 -10.71 -9.07
N SER A 98 -1.59 -11.80 -9.20
CA SER A 98 -1.60 -12.62 -10.42
C SER A 98 -2.97 -13.23 -10.70
N GLU A 99 -3.74 -13.56 -9.68
CA GLU A 99 -5.06 -14.17 -9.80
C GLU A 99 -6.16 -13.13 -10.10
N TYR A 100 -6.13 -11.96 -9.43
CA TYR A 100 -7.27 -11.04 -9.43
C TYR A 100 -7.02 -9.71 -10.17
N GLU A 101 -5.78 -9.25 -10.29
CA GLU A 101 -5.48 -7.92 -10.84
C GLU A 101 -4.75 -8.01 -12.18
N SER A 102 -3.78 -8.91 -12.31
CA SER A 102 -3.01 -9.09 -13.54
C SER A 102 -3.86 -9.28 -14.81
N PRO A 103 -5.06 -9.92 -14.76
CA PRO A 103 -5.93 -10.01 -15.93
C PRO A 103 -6.42 -8.65 -16.48
N ASP A 104 -6.47 -7.62 -15.63
CA ASP A 104 -6.86 -6.25 -16.02
C ASP A 104 -5.69 -5.39 -16.49
N TYR A 105 -4.46 -5.91 -16.41
CA TYR A 105 -3.24 -5.19 -16.76
C TYR A 105 -2.60 -5.71 -18.05
N SER A 106 -1.77 -4.88 -18.67
CA SER A 106 -0.91 -5.32 -19.75
C SER A 106 0.24 -6.20 -19.22
N ALA A 107 0.91 -6.92 -20.12
CA ALA A 107 2.12 -7.67 -19.76
C ALA A 107 3.21 -6.76 -19.16
N GLU A 108 3.31 -5.50 -19.64
CA GLU A 108 4.19 -4.49 -19.08
C GLU A 108 3.81 -4.15 -17.63
N GLY A 109 2.52 -3.91 -17.35
CA GLY A 109 2.03 -3.60 -16.01
C GLY A 109 2.23 -4.75 -15.02
N THR A 110 2.01 -5.98 -15.46
CA THR A 110 2.29 -7.18 -14.66
C THR A 110 3.77 -7.29 -14.31
N GLU A 111 4.66 -7.05 -15.29
CA GLU A 111 6.11 -7.05 -15.06
C GLU A 111 6.56 -5.89 -14.16
N GLU A 112 5.93 -4.72 -14.29
CA GLU A 112 6.22 -3.56 -13.44
C GLU A 112 5.86 -3.84 -11.99
N PHE A 113 4.69 -4.43 -11.72
CA PHE A 113 4.33 -4.85 -10.37
C PHE A 113 5.31 -5.90 -9.82
N ARG A 114 5.73 -6.87 -10.65
CA ARG A 114 6.73 -7.86 -10.24
C ARG A 114 8.05 -7.22 -9.84
N LYS A 115 8.51 -6.20 -10.56
CA LYS A 115 9.72 -5.43 -10.22
C LYS A 115 9.57 -4.73 -8.86
N CYS A 116 8.41 -4.10 -8.58
CA CYS A 116 8.17 -3.45 -7.29
C CYS A 116 8.34 -4.41 -6.11
N LEU A 117 7.93 -5.69 -6.25
CA LEU A 117 8.10 -6.70 -5.19
C LEU A 117 9.54 -7.14 -4.96
N HIS A 118 10.48 -6.76 -5.84
CA HIS A 118 11.92 -7.08 -5.74
C HIS A 118 12.80 -5.83 -5.61
N ASP A 119 12.21 -4.65 -5.56
CA ASP A 119 12.93 -3.39 -5.43
C ASP A 119 13.13 -3.06 -3.94
N GLU A 120 14.31 -3.40 -3.41
CA GLU A 120 14.65 -3.16 -2.01
C GLU A 120 14.59 -1.69 -1.63
N ASP A 121 14.90 -0.75 -2.53
CA ASP A 121 14.78 0.69 -2.26
C ASP A 121 13.30 1.10 -2.12
N TYR A 122 12.43 0.50 -2.93
CA TYR A 122 10.99 0.72 -2.83
C TYR A 122 10.41 0.12 -1.55
N LEU A 123 10.81 -1.11 -1.21
CA LEU A 123 10.32 -1.86 -0.04
C LEU A 123 10.88 -1.31 1.27
N HIS A 124 12.02 -0.60 1.22
CA HIS A 124 12.64 -0.03 2.40
C HIS A 124 11.72 0.97 3.11
N GLY A 125 11.60 0.83 4.42
CA GLY A 125 10.77 1.71 5.25
C GLY A 125 9.27 1.45 5.18
N LEU A 126 8.79 0.44 4.43
CA LEU A 126 7.40 0.00 4.52
C LEU A 126 7.14 -0.72 5.85
N GLN A 127 6.00 -0.42 6.43
CA GLN A 127 5.48 -1.09 7.60
C GLN A 127 4.38 -2.08 7.18
N TYR A 128 4.53 -3.33 7.57
CA TYR A 128 3.64 -4.42 7.17
C TYR A 128 2.78 -4.89 8.34
N TYR A 129 1.52 -5.20 8.04
CA TYR A 129 0.60 -5.91 8.93
C TYR A 129 0.13 -7.16 8.22
N GLY A 130 0.01 -8.25 8.96
CA GLY A 130 -0.45 -9.53 8.44
C GLY A 130 -1.68 -10.03 9.18
N THR A 131 -2.52 -10.78 8.47
CA THR A 131 -3.62 -11.54 9.05
C THR A 131 -3.30 -13.02 8.96
N PHE A 132 -3.49 -13.73 10.05
CA PHE A 132 -3.14 -15.12 10.19
C PHE A 132 -4.36 -15.99 10.49
N ASP A 133 -4.42 -17.17 9.85
CA ASP A 133 -5.27 -18.31 10.21
C ASP A 133 -4.35 -19.41 10.78
N GLY A 134 -4.26 -19.49 12.10
CA GLY A 134 -3.19 -20.23 12.77
C GLY A 134 -1.82 -19.63 12.43
N GLU A 135 -0.93 -20.43 11.85
CA GLU A 135 0.40 -19.99 11.41
C GLU A 135 0.44 -19.48 9.97
N LYS A 136 -0.67 -19.62 9.23
CA LYS A 136 -0.73 -19.26 7.83
C LYS A 136 -1.05 -17.78 7.65
N LEU A 137 -0.18 -17.03 6.97
CA LEU A 137 -0.47 -15.68 6.50
C LEU A 137 -1.53 -15.76 5.39
N ILE A 138 -2.65 -15.03 5.57
CA ILE A 138 -3.81 -15.04 4.67
C ILE A 138 -4.18 -13.64 4.15
N GLY A 139 -3.55 -12.59 4.67
CA GLY A 139 -3.72 -11.22 4.21
C GLY A 139 -2.55 -10.37 4.66
N GLU A 140 -2.23 -9.35 3.85
CA GLU A 140 -1.20 -8.37 4.18
C GLU A 140 -1.66 -6.97 3.80
N ILE A 141 -1.19 -5.96 4.54
CA ILE A 141 -1.28 -4.55 4.20
C ILE A 141 0.05 -3.88 4.51
N ALA A 142 0.61 -3.16 3.54
CA ALA A 142 1.85 -2.44 3.69
C ALA A 142 1.63 -0.94 3.48
N ILE A 143 2.10 -0.13 4.41
CA ILE A 143 2.00 1.32 4.38
C ILE A 143 3.38 1.96 4.41
N ARG A 144 3.53 3.07 3.70
CA ARG A 144 4.67 3.98 3.80
C ARG A 144 4.36 5.04 4.87
N PRO A 145 4.95 4.94 6.07
CA PRO A 145 4.52 5.74 7.24
C PRO A 145 4.68 7.24 7.07
N ASP A 146 5.77 7.70 6.41
CA ASP A 146 6.08 9.11 6.19
C ASP A 146 5.07 9.83 5.27
N ARG A 147 4.36 9.07 4.43
CA ARG A 147 3.37 9.59 3.47
C ARG A 147 1.96 9.13 3.74
N LYS A 148 1.76 8.25 4.71
CA LYS A 148 0.47 7.62 4.99
C LYS A 148 -0.14 6.98 3.73
N HIS A 149 0.73 6.36 2.90
CA HIS A 149 0.35 5.76 1.63
C HIS A 149 0.37 4.24 1.72
N ILE A 150 -0.78 3.59 1.51
CA ILE A 150 -0.88 2.14 1.40
C ILE A 150 -0.31 1.73 0.05
N CYS A 151 0.77 0.93 0.09
CA CYS A 151 1.48 0.43 -1.09
C CYS A 151 1.00 -0.95 -1.53
N PHE A 152 0.68 -1.82 -0.57
CA PHE A 152 0.16 -3.16 -0.82
C PHE A 152 -1.02 -3.43 0.09
N PHE A 153 -2.03 -4.17 -0.41
CA PHE A 153 -3.17 -4.60 0.38
C PHE A 153 -3.82 -5.81 -0.30
N PHE A 154 -3.45 -6.99 0.15
CA PHE A 154 -3.86 -8.24 -0.47
C PHE A 154 -4.43 -9.22 0.57
N VAL A 155 -5.46 -9.97 0.18
CA VAL A 155 -6.08 -11.04 0.97
C VAL A 155 -6.21 -12.27 0.08
N ASP A 156 -5.80 -13.43 0.57
CA ASP A 156 -5.96 -14.73 -0.12
C ASP A 156 -7.42 -14.92 -0.56
N GLY A 157 -7.66 -15.17 -1.83
CA GLY A 157 -8.99 -15.24 -2.43
C GLY A 157 -9.95 -16.20 -1.75
N ARG A 158 -9.43 -17.28 -1.14
CA ARG A 158 -10.21 -18.26 -0.36
C ARG A 158 -10.83 -17.65 0.91
N TYR A 159 -10.34 -16.51 1.33
CA TYR A 159 -10.78 -15.78 2.53
C TYR A 159 -11.50 -14.47 2.20
N HIS A 160 -11.75 -14.17 0.93
CA HIS A 160 -12.50 -12.99 0.54
C HIS A 160 -13.91 -12.99 1.16
N ARG A 161 -14.49 -11.80 1.35
CA ARG A 161 -15.84 -11.55 1.92
C ARG A 161 -16.05 -12.08 3.34
N ARG A 162 -14.97 -12.32 4.09
CA ARG A 162 -15.00 -12.67 5.51
C ARG A 162 -14.66 -11.50 6.44
N GLY A 163 -14.63 -10.28 5.91
CA GLY A 163 -14.31 -9.06 6.67
C GLY A 163 -12.83 -8.85 6.98
N ILE A 164 -11.92 -9.71 6.50
CA ILE A 164 -10.50 -9.64 6.78
C ILE A 164 -9.90 -8.29 6.34
N GLY A 165 -10.12 -7.87 5.10
CA GLY A 165 -9.63 -6.57 4.62
C GLY A 165 -10.12 -5.40 5.49
N THR A 166 -11.40 -5.40 5.87
CA THR A 166 -11.94 -4.37 6.78
C THR A 166 -11.26 -4.42 8.15
N GLY A 167 -11.02 -5.63 8.69
CA GLY A 167 -10.31 -5.80 9.96
C GLY A 167 -8.87 -5.30 9.91
N MET A 168 -8.15 -5.60 8.83
CA MET A 168 -6.78 -5.13 8.61
C MET A 168 -6.71 -3.60 8.51
N PHE A 169 -7.65 -3.00 7.77
CA PHE A 169 -7.71 -1.53 7.67
C PHE A 169 -8.03 -0.89 9.03
N ARG A 170 -8.95 -1.45 9.82
CA ARG A 170 -9.21 -0.99 11.18
C ARG A 170 -7.96 -1.08 12.06
N ARG A 171 -7.24 -2.20 12.00
CA ARG A 171 -5.97 -2.35 12.74
C ARG A 171 -4.95 -1.30 12.36
N LEU A 172 -4.83 -1.00 11.06
CA LEU A 172 -3.96 0.07 10.58
C LEU A 172 -4.39 1.44 11.12
N LEU A 173 -5.71 1.73 11.17
CA LEU A 173 -6.24 2.99 11.69
C LEU A 173 -5.95 3.21 13.18
N GLU A 174 -5.71 2.16 13.98
CA GLU A 174 -5.29 2.32 15.38
C GLU A 174 -3.95 3.04 15.49
N ASP A 175 -3.06 2.83 14.51
CA ASP A 175 -1.76 3.49 14.45
C ASP A 175 -1.79 4.84 13.71
N TYR A 176 -2.86 5.12 12.91
CA TYR A 176 -2.98 6.26 12.01
C TYR A 176 -4.34 6.95 12.06
N SER A 177 -5.00 7.01 13.24
CA SER A 177 -6.40 7.40 13.41
C SER A 177 -6.75 8.80 12.90
N ASP A 178 -5.84 9.77 13.06
CA ASP A 178 -6.08 11.19 12.75
C ASP A 178 -5.42 11.63 11.43
N GLU A 179 -4.98 10.66 10.63
CA GLU A 179 -4.21 10.92 9.41
C GLU A 179 -5.05 10.70 8.16
N THR A 180 -4.82 11.51 7.14
CA THR A 180 -5.31 11.21 5.79
C THR A 180 -4.47 10.07 5.20
N ILE A 181 -5.13 8.97 4.84
CA ILE A 181 -4.49 7.80 4.25
C ILE A 181 -4.79 7.79 2.76
N THR A 182 -3.75 7.61 1.94
CA THR A 182 -3.88 7.54 0.50
C THR A 182 -3.52 6.16 -0.04
N LEU A 183 -4.01 5.84 -1.24
CA LEU A 183 -3.62 4.66 -2.00
C LEU A 183 -3.90 4.84 -3.49
N ASN A 184 -3.37 3.91 -4.29
CA ASN A 184 -3.71 3.75 -5.70
C ASN A 184 -4.47 2.43 -5.87
N SER A 185 -5.78 2.52 -6.05
CA SER A 185 -6.63 1.32 -6.18
C SER A 185 -6.54 0.73 -7.58
N SER A 186 -6.33 -0.57 -7.68
CA SER A 186 -6.60 -1.31 -8.92
C SER A 186 -8.10 -1.24 -9.28
N PRO A 187 -8.48 -1.48 -10.55
CA PRO A 187 -9.90 -1.62 -10.92
C PRO A 187 -10.64 -2.67 -10.09
N TYR A 188 -9.97 -3.78 -9.78
CA TYR A 188 -10.51 -4.85 -8.94
C TYR A 188 -10.78 -4.39 -7.49
N GLY A 189 -9.85 -3.64 -6.88
CA GLY A 189 -9.93 -3.19 -5.49
C GLY A 189 -10.90 -2.02 -5.27
N LEU A 190 -11.24 -1.25 -6.32
CA LEU A 190 -12.00 0.00 -6.21
C LEU A 190 -13.33 -0.13 -5.44
N PRO A 191 -14.18 -1.17 -5.65
CA PRO A 191 -15.42 -1.32 -4.90
C PRO A 191 -15.18 -1.53 -3.39
N PHE A 192 -14.14 -2.28 -3.03
CA PHE A 192 -13.77 -2.51 -1.63
C PHE A 192 -13.35 -1.23 -0.94
N TYR A 193 -12.45 -0.45 -1.55
CA TYR A 193 -11.98 0.80 -0.95
C TYR A 193 -13.11 1.83 -0.78
N LYS A 194 -14.02 1.94 -1.75
CA LYS A 194 -15.23 2.76 -1.61
C LYS A 194 -16.09 2.30 -0.42
N ALA A 195 -16.26 0.98 -0.26
CA ALA A 195 -17.07 0.42 0.83
C ALA A 195 -16.48 0.68 2.23
N ILE A 196 -15.15 0.80 2.35
CA ILE A 196 -14.48 1.12 3.63
C ILE A 196 -14.23 2.62 3.83
N GLY A 197 -14.73 3.48 2.93
CA GLY A 197 -14.78 4.93 3.12
C GLY A 197 -13.75 5.74 2.34
N PHE A 198 -12.97 5.14 1.45
CA PHE A 198 -12.10 5.90 0.55
C PHE A 198 -12.90 6.61 -0.54
N ALA A 199 -12.50 7.83 -0.86
CA ALA A 199 -12.99 8.60 -2.00
C ALA A 199 -11.93 8.66 -3.11
N ALA A 200 -12.33 8.56 -4.37
CA ALA A 200 -11.43 8.80 -5.49
C ALA A 200 -11.10 10.30 -5.57
N THR A 201 -9.83 10.62 -5.69
CA THR A 201 -9.34 12.01 -5.83
C THR A 201 -9.16 12.43 -7.28
N GLU A 202 -9.00 11.45 -8.16
CA GLU A 202 -8.83 11.64 -9.60
C GLU A 202 -9.50 10.49 -10.38
N GLU A 203 -9.60 10.64 -11.70
CA GLU A 203 -10.03 9.55 -12.59
C GLU A 203 -8.97 8.45 -12.69
N GLU A 204 -9.39 7.27 -13.20
CA GLU A 204 -8.47 6.16 -13.46
C GLU A 204 -7.33 6.59 -14.39
N LYS A 205 -6.11 6.19 -14.06
CA LYS A 205 -4.88 6.42 -14.82
C LYS A 205 -4.26 5.10 -15.24
N THR A 206 -3.51 5.15 -16.33
CA THR A 206 -2.64 4.03 -16.73
C THR A 206 -1.22 4.55 -16.87
N VAL A 207 -0.30 3.93 -16.15
CA VAL A 207 1.12 4.26 -16.23
C VAL A 207 1.94 2.98 -16.23
N ASN A 208 2.82 2.84 -17.22
CA ASN A 208 3.64 1.63 -17.43
C ASN A 208 2.78 0.34 -17.41
N GLY A 209 1.58 0.42 -18.00
CA GLY A 209 0.66 -0.70 -18.06
C GLY A 209 -0.10 -1.02 -16.76
N ILE A 210 0.21 -0.33 -15.65
CA ILE A 210 -0.55 -0.41 -14.39
C ILE A 210 -1.72 0.57 -14.45
N ARG A 211 -2.94 0.06 -14.23
CA ARG A 211 -4.17 0.84 -14.14
C ARG A 211 -4.51 1.08 -12.67
N PHE A 212 -4.79 2.33 -12.31
CA PHE A 212 -5.14 2.66 -10.94
C PHE A 212 -5.99 3.93 -10.84
N THR A 213 -6.79 4.00 -9.77
CA THR A 213 -7.50 5.20 -9.34
C THR A 213 -6.88 5.70 -8.05
N PRO A 214 -6.34 6.94 -8.00
CA PRO A 214 -5.90 7.55 -6.75
C PRO A 214 -7.07 7.74 -5.80
N MET A 215 -6.90 7.37 -4.54
CA MET A 215 -7.94 7.46 -3.52
C MET A 215 -7.38 7.95 -2.19
N GLU A 216 -8.24 8.58 -1.40
CA GLU A 216 -7.94 9.02 -0.04
C GLU A 216 -9.04 8.64 0.94
N PHE A 217 -8.64 8.43 2.18
CA PHE A 217 -9.49 8.25 3.35
C PHE A 217 -9.14 9.35 4.35
N GLU A 218 -10.12 10.16 4.75
CA GLU A 218 -9.94 11.16 5.80
C GLU A 218 -10.14 10.50 7.17
N GLY A 219 -9.09 10.51 8.00
CA GLY A 219 -9.17 10.16 9.40
C GLY A 219 -10.16 11.09 10.15
N ARG A 220 -10.86 10.57 11.14
CA ARG A 220 -11.82 11.34 11.94
C ARG A 220 -11.31 11.48 13.36
#